data_1a1d0c847e22778ac9a45e1087d2dd64
#
_entry.id   1a1d0c847e22778ac9a45e1087d2dd64
#
_cell.length_a   1.000
_cell.length_b   1.000
_cell.length_c   1.000
_cell.angle_alpha   90.00
_cell.angle_beta   90.00
_cell.angle_gamma   90.00
#
_symmetry.space_group_name_H-M   'P 1'
#
loop_
_entity.id
_entity.type
_entity.pdbx_description
1 polymer ?
#
loop_
_entity_poly.entity_id
_entity_poly.type
_entity_poly.pdbx_seq_one_letter_code
_entity_poly.pdbx_strand_id
1 'polypeptide(L)'
;MTLSTLSLTGRKRIRKSIGSINEVAEMPNLIAVQKASYEQFLNSSSSDKQDPNQGLYKVFDSVFPINDYAERATVDYVSYDIGVPKYDVEECSQRGMTFSAPLLVNFRLIVWDIDEEAGTKSVRDIKEQEVYMGDIPLMTKNATFVINGVERVVVSQMHRSPGVFFDHDNGKTHSSGKLLFGARAVSYTHLRAHETRE
;
A
#
# COMPACT_ATOMS: atom_id res chain seq x y z
N MET A 1 -35.75 -15.33 3.17
CA MET A 1 -35.50 -16.33 2.09
C MET A 1 -35.21 -17.68 2.70
N THR A 2 -36.08 -18.62 2.55
CA THR A 2 -35.92 -19.98 3.10
C THR A 2 -35.10 -20.83 2.12
N LEU A 3 -33.86 -21.12 2.47
CA LEU A 3 -33.01 -22.05 1.73
C LEU A 3 -33.55 -23.47 1.84
N SER A 4 -34.16 -23.99 0.77
CA SER A 4 -34.55 -25.40 0.66
C SER A 4 -33.35 -26.22 0.19
N THR A 5 -32.71 -26.93 1.10
CA THR A 5 -31.73 -27.96 0.73
C THR A 5 -32.42 -29.25 0.28
N LEU A 6 -32.15 -29.67 -0.96
CA LEU A 6 -32.54 -31.01 -1.45
C LEU A 6 -31.73 -32.08 -0.72
N SER A 7 -32.40 -33.05 -0.12
CA SER A 7 -31.71 -34.24 0.41
C SER A 7 -31.39 -35.21 -0.73
N LEU A 8 -30.39 -36.09 -0.57
CA LEU A 8 -29.97 -37.13 -1.51
C LEU A 8 -31.13 -38.09 -1.93
N THR A 9 -32.24 -38.10 -1.21
CA THR A 9 -33.44 -38.90 -1.49
C THR A 9 -34.54 -38.13 -2.20
N GLY A 10 -34.28 -36.92 -2.71
CA GLY A 10 -35.25 -36.12 -3.47
C GLY A 10 -36.38 -35.49 -2.66
N ARG A 11 -36.45 -35.72 -1.34
CA ARG A 11 -37.47 -35.11 -0.49
C ARG A 11 -37.01 -33.74 0.01
N LYS A 12 -37.82 -32.70 -0.25
CA LYS A 12 -37.62 -31.37 0.32
C LYS A 12 -37.70 -31.42 1.84
N ARG A 13 -36.58 -31.10 2.52
CA ARG A 13 -36.60 -30.86 3.96
C ARG A 13 -37.03 -29.42 4.22
N ILE A 14 -38.15 -29.28 4.95
CA ILE A 14 -38.59 -27.97 5.43
C ILE A 14 -37.95 -27.76 6.81
N ARG A 15 -36.99 -26.84 6.89
CA ARG A 15 -36.44 -26.40 8.17
C ARG A 15 -37.36 -25.34 8.77
N LYS A 16 -37.92 -25.63 9.96
CA LYS A 16 -38.60 -24.62 10.77
C LYS A 16 -37.57 -24.01 11.71
N SER A 17 -37.42 -22.70 11.67
CA SER A 17 -36.64 -21.97 12.65
C SER A 17 -37.50 -21.77 13.89
N ILE A 18 -37.07 -22.35 15.02
CA ILE A 18 -37.77 -22.25 16.31
C ILE A 18 -36.84 -21.41 17.20
N GLY A 19 -37.36 -20.28 17.74
CA GLY A 19 -36.58 -19.40 18.60
C GLY A 19 -35.56 -18.51 17.84
N SER A 20 -35.88 -18.06 16.62
CA SER A 20 -35.06 -17.09 15.93
C SER A 20 -35.11 -15.76 16.68
N ILE A 21 -33.94 -15.28 17.13
CA ILE A 21 -33.77 -13.90 17.59
C ILE A 21 -33.71 -13.05 16.33
N ASN A 22 -34.43 -11.94 16.30
CA ASN A 22 -34.36 -10.98 15.21
C ASN A 22 -32.90 -10.48 15.13
N GLU A 23 -32.33 -10.44 13.91
CA GLU A 23 -31.03 -9.84 13.68
C GLU A 23 -31.09 -8.37 14.10
N VAL A 24 -30.27 -8.01 15.09
CA VAL A 24 -30.18 -6.66 15.61
C VAL A 24 -29.22 -5.82 14.73
N ALA A 25 -28.24 -6.46 14.09
CA ALA A 25 -27.29 -5.84 13.19
C ALA A 25 -26.83 -6.81 12.12
N GLU A 26 -26.55 -6.32 10.92
CA GLU A 26 -25.93 -7.12 9.86
C GLU A 26 -24.51 -7.51 10.25
N MET A 27 -24.08 -8.70 9.81
CA MET A 27 -22.71 -9.16 10.04
C MET A 27 -21.74 -8.25 9.28
N PRO A 28 -20.77 -7.61 9.97
CA PRO A 28 -19.82 -6.74 9.31
C PRO A 28 -18.92 -7.52 8.34
N ASN A 29 -18.52 -6.87 7.26
CA ASN A 29 -17.56 -7.45 6.33
C ASN A 29 -16.17 -7.48 6.97
N LEU A 30 -15.70 -8.68 7.36
CA LEU A 30 -14.43 -8.86 8.10
C LEU A 30 -13.18 -8.49 7.29
N ILE A 31 -13.28 -8.46 5.97
CA ILE A 31 -12.17 -8.11 5.06
C ILE A 31 -12.26 -6.68 4.53
N ALA A 32 -13.25 -5.90 4.97
CA ALA A 32 -13.47 -4.54 4.49
C ALA A 32 -12.26 -3.63 4.76
N VAL A 33 -11.63 -3.78 5.93
CA VAL A 33 -10.47 -2.97 6.33
C VAL A 33 -9.29 -3.16 5.36
N GLN A 34 -9.00 -4.42 4.99
CA GLN A 34 -7.90 -4.74 4.08
C GLN A 34 -8.17 -4.22 2.67
N LYS A 35 -9.39 -4.40 2.18
CA LYS A 35 -9.79 -3.89 0.86
C LYS A 35 -9.74 -2.37 0.80
N ALA A 36 -10.38 -1.71 1.76
CA ALA A 36 -10.40 -0.25 1.80
C ALA A 36 -8.99 0.35 1.92
N SER A 37 -8.12 -0.26 2.74
CA SER A 37 -6.72 0.17 2.87
C SER A 37 -5.96 0.04 1.55
N TYR A 38 -6.17 -1.06 0.82
CA TYR A 38 -5.49 -1.28 -0.46
C TYR A 38 -6.04 -0.39 -1.58
N GLU A 39 -7.36 -0.21 -1.64
CA GLU A 39 -8.01 0.72 -2.56
C GLU A 39 -7.53 2.16 -2.32
N GLN A 40 -7.42 2.55 -1.05
CA GLN A 40 -6.88 3.85 -0.66
C GLN A 40 -5.39 3.99 -1.04
N PHE A 41 -4.60 2.91 -0.91
CA PHE A 41 -3.20 2.91 -1.34
C PHE A 41 -3.09 3.09 -2.86
N LEU A 42 -3.85 2.32 -3.62
CA LEU A 42 -3.83 2.43 -5.08
C LEU A 42 -4.38 3.76 -5.58
N ASN A 43 -5.35 4.36 -4.86
CA ASN A 43 -6.01 5.63 -5.23
C ASN A 43 -6.35 5.69 -6.74
N SER A 44 -6.78 4.54 -7.29
CA SER A 44 -6.96 4.32 -8.73
C SER A 44 -8.29 4.86 -9.27
N SER A 45 -9.01 5.66 -8.47
CA SER A 45 -10.21 6.35 -8.97
C SER A 45 -9.78 7.26 -10.10
N SER A 46 -10.33 6.98 -11.30
CA SER A 46 -10.12 7.67 -12.58
C SER A 46 -9.35 9.00 -12.48
N SER A 47 -8.34 9.16 -13.29
CA SER A 47 -7.30 10.20 -13.30
C SER A 47 -7.72 11.64 -12.95
N ASP A 48 -9.01 11.97 -13.08
CA ASP A 48 -9.55 13.30 -12.74
C ASP A 48 -9.97 13.46 -11.26
N LYS A 49 -9.88 12.41 -10.43
CA LYS A 49 -10.35 12.42 -9.02
C LYS A 49 -9.39 11.74 -8.05
N GLN A 50 -8.12 11.63 -8.40
CA GLN A 50 -7.12 11.12 -7.47
C GLN A 50 -6.94 12.15 -6.34
N ASP A 51 -7.13 11.69 -5.09
CA ASP A 51 -6.89 12.55 -3.93
C ASP A 51 -5.39 12.83 -3.78
N PRO A 52 -4.94 14.09 -3.89
CA PRO A 52 -3.52 14.44 -3.84
C PRO A 52 -2.85 14.08 -2.50
N ASN A 53 -3.64 13.82 -1.46
CA ASN A 53 -3.12 13.54 -0.12
C ASN A 53 -3.07 12.05 0.24
N GLN A 54 -3.39 11.13 -0.69
CA GLN A 54 -3.53 9.71 -0.39
C GLN A 54 -2.73 8.82 -1.33
N GLY A 55 -2.32 7.66 -0.79
CA GLY A 55 -1.78 6.55 -1.53
C GLY A 55 -0.52 6.84 -2.34
N LEU A 56 -0.43 6.23 -3.50
CA LEU A 56 0.71 6.36 -4.41
C LEU A 56 0.91 7.80 -4.91
N TYR A 57 -0.17 8.56 -5.12
CA TYR A 57 -0.06 9.94 -5.56
C TYR A 57 0.79 10.78 -4.59
N LYS A 58 0.48 10.69 -3.29
CA LYS A 58 1.24 11.41 -2.26
C LYS A 58 2.71 11.01 -2.23
N VAL A 59 3.02 9.74 -2.51
CA VAL A 59 4.42 9.27 -2.56
C VAL A 59 5.14 9.91 -3.72
N PHE A 60 4.53 9.94 -4.91
CA PHE A 60 5.13 10.61 -6.06
C PHE A 60 5.28 12.11 -5.83
N ASP A 61 4.23 12.78 -5.35
CA ASP A 61 4.25 14.22 -5.06
C ASP A 61 5.34 14.60 -4.02
N SER A 62 5.65 13.72 -3.08
CA SER A 62 6.70 13.94 -2.08
C SER A 62 8.13 13.82 -2.64
N VAL A 63 8.31 13.10 -3.74
CA VAL A 63 9.62 12.86 -4.37
C VAL A 63 9.89 13.84 -5.51
N PHE A 64 8.84 14.19 -6.24
CA PHE A 64 8.93 15.12 -7.37
C PHE A 64 8.49 16.54 -6.94
N PRO A 65 9.00 17.60 -7.56
CA PRO A 65 9.92 17.62 -8.70
C PRO A 65 11.38 17.28 -8.33
N ILE A 66 12.08 16.64 -9.25
CA ILE A 66 13.52 16.39 -9.15
C ILE A 66 14.25 17.40 -10.05
N ASN A 67 15.09 18.23 -9.44
CA ASN A 67 15.87 19.23 -10.15
C ASN A 67 17.29 18.72 -10.39
N ASP A 68 17.86 19.08 -11.54
CA ASP A 68 19.27 18.90 -11.82
C ASP A 68 20.12 19.81 -10.93
N TYR A 69 21.35 19.41 -10.65
CA TYR A 69 22.32 20.22 -9.87
C TYR A 69 22.58 21.59 -10.48
N ALA A 70 22.60 21.69 -11.83
CA ALA A 70 22.74 22.93 -12.57
C ALA A 70 21.42 23.71 -12.76
N GLU A 71 20.31 23.20 -12.21
CA GLU A 71 18.95 23.76 -12.37
C GLU A 71 18.50 23.95 -13.84
N ARG A 72 19.15 23.26 -14.78
CA ARG A 72 18.82 23.32 -16.22
C ARG A 72 17.73 22.35 -16.64
N ALA A 73 17.43 21.34 -15.83
CA ALA A 73 16.41 20.37 -16.10
C ALA A 73 15.62 20.04 -14.83
N THR A 74 14.31 19.92 -14.98
CA THR A 74 13.40 19.52 -13.91
C THR A 74 12.53 18.37 -14.42
N VAL A 75 12.48 17.28 -13.66
CA VAL A 75 11.56 16.18 -13.91
C VAL A 75 10.39 16.32 -12.97
N ASP A 76 9.21 16.45 -13.54
CA ASP A 76 7.95 16.62 -12.83
C ASP A 76 7.07 15.38 -12.97
N TYR A 77 6.28 15.10 -11.96
CA TYR A 77 5.27 14.05 -11.98
C TYR A 77 3.94 14.63 -12.47
N VAL A 78 3.27 13.95 -13.40
CA VAL A 78 1.96 14.39 -13.94
C VAL A 78 0.85 13.49 -13.42
N SER A 79 0.93 12.20 -13.71
CA SER A 79 -0.10 11.22 -13.35
C SER A 79 0.47 9.81 -13.38
N TYR A 80 -0.24 8.86 -12.78
CA TYR A 80 0.02 7.45 -12.96
C TYR A 80 -1.25 6.71 -13.35
N ASP A 81 -1.06 5.62 -14.06
CA ASP A 81 -2.12 4.69 -14.43
C ASP A 81 -1.72 3.25 -14.09
N ILE A 82 -2.70 2.48 -13.66
CA ILE A 82 -2.53 1.06 -13.40
C ILE A 82 -3.17 0.31 -14.57
N GLY A 83 -2.34 -0.36 -15.35
CA GLY A 83 -2.77 -1.09 -16.51
C GLY A 83 -3.62 -2.32 -16.20
N VAL A 84 -4.03 -3.01 -17.24
CA VAL A 84 -4.82 -4.24 -17.11
C VAL A 84 -3.86 -5.41 -16.82
N PRO A 85 -4.18 -6.29 -15.86
CA PRO A 85 -3.39 -7.49 -15.60
C PRO A 85 -3.36 -8.40 -16.82
N LYS A 86 -2.19 -8.97 -17.11
CA LYS A 86 -1.97 -9.81 -18.29
C LYS A 86 -2.66 -11.17 -18.18
N TYR A 87 -2.77 -11.70 -16.96
CA TYR A 87 -3.33 -13.03 -16.67
C TYR A 87 -4.38 -12.90 -15.57
N ASP A 88 -5.36 -13.81 -15.60
CA ASP A 88 -6.36 -13.92 -14.53
C ASP A 88 -5.79 -14.60 -13.29
N VAL A 89 -6.50 -14.49 -12.18
CA VAL A 89 -6.10 -15.05 -10.86
C VAL A 89 -5.87 -16.56 -10.92
N GLU A 90 -6.79 -17.30 -11.59
CA GLU A 90 -6.69 -18.75 -11.71
C GLU A 90 -5.50 -19.17 -12.57
N GLU A 91 -5.27 -18.45 -13.66
CA GLU A 91 -4.14 -18.69 -14.56
C GLU A 91 -2.80 -18.41 -13.87
N CYS A 92 -2.71 -17.32 -13.09
CA CYS A 92 -1.53 -17.02 -12.29
C CYS A 92 -1.24 -18.12 -11.25
N SER A 93 -2.27 -18.65 -10.61
CA SER A 93 -2.11 -19.74 -9.64
C SER A 93 -1.61 -21.03 -10.30
N GLN A 94 -2.15 -21.40 -11.46
CA GLN A 94 -1.73 -22.61 -12.19
C GLN A 94 -0.33 -22.50 -12.75
N ARG A 95 0.05 -21.33 -13.25
CA ARG A 95 1.38 -21.09 -13.87
C ARG A 95 2.46 -20.72 -12.87
N GLY A 96 2.13 -20.55 -11.59
CA GLY A 96 3.09 -20.11 -10.58
C GLY A 96 3.53 -18.66 -10.75
N MET A 97 2.66 -17.79 -11.28
CA MET A 97 2.93 -16.38 -11.55
C MET A 97 2.30 -15.48 -10.49
N THR A 98 2.72 -14.22 -10.47
CA THR A 98 2.12 -13.19 -9.60
C THR A 98 0.99 -12.49 -10.35
N PHE A 99 -0.17 -12.34 -9.68
CA PHE A 99 -1.27 -11.53 -10.18
C PHE A 99 -0.95 -10.07 -9.98
N SER A 100 -0.53 -9.38 -11.05
CA SER A 100 -0.05 -8.00 -11.03
C SER A 100 -0.53 -7.21 -12.24
N ALA A 101 -0.51 -5.90 -12.12
CA ALA A 101 -0.74 -4.97 -13.21
C ALA A 101 0.45 -4.04 -13.38
N PRO A 102 0.77 -3.61 -14.61
CA PRO A 102 1.84 -2.66 -14.86
C PRO A 102 1.47 -1.28 -14.32
N LEU A 103 2.40 -0.65 -13.63
CA LEU A 103 2.33 0.74 -13.22
C LEU A 103 2.99 1.59 -14.29
N LEU A 104 2.21 2.46 -14.90
CA LEU A 104 2.63 3.43 -15.90
C LEU A 104 2.60 4.82 -15.27
N VAL A 105 3.66 5.57 -15.41
CA VAL A 105 3.78 6.90 -14.81
C VAL A 105 4.13 7.91 -15.89
N ASN A 106 3.37 8.97 -15.97
CA ASN A 106 3.62 10.09 -16.87
C ASN A 106 4.53 11.10 -16.20
N PHE A 107 5.71 11.25 -16.76
CA PHE A 107 6.69 12.25 -16.35
C PHE A 107 6.78 13.37 -17.38
N ARG A 108 6.99 14.57 -16.86
CA ARG A 108 7.25 15.78 -17.63
C ARG A 108 8.67 16.24 -17.38
N LEU A 109 9.49 16.27 -18.41
CA LEU A 109 10.82 16.88 -18.38
C LEU A 109 10.73 18.30 -18.88
N ILE A 110 11.10 19.26 -18.05
CA ILE A 110 11.17 20.68 -18.37
C ILE A 110 12.65 21.04 -18.47
N VAL A 111 13.07 21.52 -19.63
CA VAL A 111 14.43 22.03 -19.85
C VAL A 111 14.39 23.54 -19.78
N TRP A 112 15.23 24.10 -18.91
CA TRP A 112 15.33 25.54 -18.67
C TRP A 112 16.51 26.14 -19.43
N ASP A 113 16.31 27.31 -19.98
CA ASP A 113 17.36 28.18 -20.47
C ASP A 113 17.60 29.28 -19.43
N ILE A 114 18.80 29.32 -18.90
CA ILE A 114 19.18 30.27 -17.83
C ILE A 114 20.04 31.36 -18.46
N ASP A 115 19.52 32.57 -18.48
CA ASP A 115 20.25 33.74 -18.87
C ASP A 115 21.06 34.26 -17.65
N GLU A 116 22.35 34.01 -17.65
CA GLU A 116 23.23 34.35 -16.52
C GLU A 116 23.35 35.89 -16.32
N GLU A 117 23.15 36.69 -17.37
CA GLU A 117 23.22 38.17 -17.27
C GLU A 117 21.92 38.79 -16.73
N ALA A 118 20.77 38.21 -17.03
CA ALA A 118 19.46 38.72 -16.61
C ALA A 118 18.87 38.01 -15.39
N GLY A 119 19.42 36.85 -14.97
CA GLY A 119 18.91 36.03 -13.86
C GLY A 119 17.51 35.45 -14.12
N THR A 120 17.09 35.40 -15.38
CA THR A 120 15.75 34.92 -15.77
C THR A 120 15.82 33.49 -16.27
N LYS A 121 14.88 32.65 -15.79
CA LYS A 121 14.69 31.29 -16.28
C LYS A 121 13.56 31.28 -17.31
N SER A 122 13.84 30.80 -18.53
CA SER A 122 12.86 30.59 -19.58
C SER A 122 12.76 29.11 -19.91
N VAL A 123 11.53 28.66 -20.26
CA VAL A 123 11.34 27.28 -20.66
C VAL A 123 11.82 27.10 -22.08
N ARG A 124 12.82 26.25 -22.28
CA ARG A 124 13.35 25.92 -23.61
C ARG A 124 12.56 24.81 -24.29
N ASP A 125 12.26 23.72 -23.57
CA ASP A 125 11.57 22.55 -24.11
C ASP A 125 10.80 21.82 -23.00
N ILE A 126 9.65 21.22 -23.37
CA ILE A 126 8.86 20.39 -22.47
C ILE A 126 8.61 19.06 -23.17
N LYS A 127 8.99 17.96 -22.53
CA LYS A 127 8.73 16.61 -23.04
C LYS A 127 7.94 15.81 -22.02
N GLU A 128 6.84 15.22 -22.43
CA GLU A 128 6.06 14.30 -21.63
C GLU A 128 6.22 12.88 -22.18
N GLN A 129 6.42 11.93 -21.28
CA GLN A 129 6.57 10.53 -21.63
C GLN A 129 5.98 9.64 -20.54
N GLU A 130 5.24 8.64 -21.01
CA GLU A 130 4.78 7.55 -20.16
C GLU A 130 5.93 6.54 -19.96
N VAL A 131 6.21 6.22 -18.71
CA VAL A 131 7.30 5.32 -18.30
C VAL A 131 6.72 4.15 -17.51
N TYR A 132 7.10 2.94 -17.88
CA TYR A 132 6.82 1.74 -17.12
C TYR A 132 7.74 1.67 -15.90
N MET A 133 7.14 1.71 -14.69
CA MET A 133 7.89 1.69 -13.43
C MET A 133 8.03 0.29 -12.84
N GLY A 134 7.18 -0.65 -13.25
CA GLY A 134 7.17 -2.01 -12.73
C GLY A 134 5.76 -2.55 -12.57
N ASP A 135 5.65 -3.76 -12.03
CA ASP A 135 4.37 -4.42 -11.79
C ASP A 135 3.96 -4.30 -10.32
N ILE A 136 2.71 -3.91 -10.08
CA ILE A 136 2.12 -3.87 -8.75
C ILE A 136 1.22 -5.10 -8.56
N PRO A 137 1.42 -5.93 -7.52
CA PRO A 137 0.52 -7.02 -7.21
C PRO A 137 -0.88 -6.52 -6.93
N LEU A 138 -1.89 -7.12 -7.53
CA LEU A 138 -3.28 -6.75 -7.31
C LEU A 138 -3.95 -7.62 -6.25
N MET A 139 -4.85 -7.00 -5.49
CA MET A 139 -5.66 -7.70 -4.50
C MET A 139 -6.85 -8.39 -5.19
N THR A 140 -7.11 -9.64 -4.81
CA THR A 140 -8.26 -10.40 -5.28
C THR A 140 -9.56 -9.97 -4.57
N LYS A 141 -10.70 -10.48 -5.04
CA LYS A 141 -12.01 -10.27 -4.40
C LYS A 141 -12.05 -10.73 -2.94
N ASN A 142 -11.20 -11.68 -2.56
CA ASN A 142 -11.13 -12.25 -1.21
C ASN A 142 -10.12 -11.52 -0.30
N ALA A 143 -9.58 -10.37 -0.72
CA ALA A 143 -8.52 -9.63 -0.03
C ALA A 143 -7.20 -10.42 0.12
N THR A 144 -6.92 -11.30 -0.84
CA THR A 144 -5.67 -12.06 -0.95
C THR A 144 -4.80 -11.52 -2.09
N PHE A 145 -3.52 -11.82 -2.05
CA PHE A 145 -2.59 -11.59 -3.15
C PHE A 145 -2.08 -12.93 -3.66
N VAL A 146 -2.02 -13.09 -4.97
CA VAL A 146 -1.39 -14.26 -5.59
C VAL A 146 0.04 -13.91 -5.95
N ILE A 147 0.99 -14.47 -5.22
CA ILE A 147 2.43 -14.23 -5.41
C ILE A 147 3.09 -15.57 -5.76
N ASN A 148 3.68 -15.65 -6.94
CA ASN A 148 4.30 -16.87 -7.46
C ASN A 148 3.33 -18.08 -7.40
N GLY A 149 2.06 -17.86 -7.73
CA GLY A 149 1.01 -18.89 -7.73
C GLY A 149 0.44 -19.25 -6.36
N VAL A 150 0.93 -18.66 -5.28
CA VAL A 150 0.47 -18.94 -3.91
C VAL A 150 -0.37 -17.77 -3.41
N GLU A 151 -1.56 -18.06 -2.90
CA GLU A 151 -2.38 -17.05 -2.23
C GLU A 151 -1.77 -16.66 -0.88
N ARG A 152 -1.63 -15.36 -0.68
CA ARG A 152 -1.08 -14.76 0.54
C ARG A 152 -2.01 -13.67 1.06
N VAL A 153 -2.03 -13.50 2.36
CA VAL A 153 -2.82 -12.48 3.06
C VAL A 153 -1.88 -11.60 3.88
N VAL A 154 -2.14 -10.30 3.85
CA VAL A 154 -1.46 -9.36 4.74
C VAL A 154 -2.12 -9.44 6.12
N VAL A 155 -1.35 -9.83 7.12
CA VAL A 155 -1.83 -9.94 8.51
C VAL A 155 -1.37 -8.71 9.28
N SER A 156 -2.30 -8.08 10.00
CA SER A 156 -1.98 -6.96 10.89
C SER A 156 -1.06 -7.42 12.01
N GLN A 157 0.03 -6.68 12.24
CA GLN A 157 0.98 -6.97 13.29
C GLN A 157 0.90 -5.92 14.39
N MET A 158 0.98 -6.37 15.64
CA MET A 158 1.14 -5.46 16.77
C MET A 158 2.60 -5.04 16.88
N HIS A 159 2.80 -3.75 17.00
CA HIS A 159 4.13 -3.19 17.29
C HIS A 159 4.02 -2.16 18.41
N ARG A 160 5.16 -1.87 19.03
CA ARG A 160 5.22 -0.83 20.06
C ARG A 160 4.90 0.53 19.42
N SER A 161 4.08 1.34 20.09
CA SER A 161 3.76 2.69 19.59
C SER A 161 5.03 3.53 19.44
N PRO A 162 5.10 4.39 18.43
CA PRO A 162 6.20 5.35 18.32
C PRO A 162 6.26 6.26 19.54
N GLY A 163 7.46 6.51 20.03
CA GLY A 163 7.67 7.33 21.22
C GLY A 163 8.96 6.95 21.94
N VAL A 164 9.18 7.57 23.10
CA VAL A 164 10.33 7.28 23.97
C VAL A 164 9.83 6.53 25.20
N PHE A 165 10.42 5.37 25.44
CA PHE A 165 10.14 4.54 26.62
C PHE A 165 11.36 4.53 27.52
N PHE A 166 11.15 4.74 28.81
CA PHE A 166 12.18 4.71 29.80
C PHE A 166 12.09 3.40 30.57
N ASP A 167 13.20 2.70 30.67
CA ASP A 167 13.32 1.42 31.36
C ASP A 167 14.46 1.50 32.40
N HIS A 168 14.43 0.63 33.40
CA HIS A 168 15.54 0.42 34.32
C HIS A 168 15.73 -1.08 34.60
N ASP A 169 16.95 -1.45 34.92
CA ASP A 169 17.38 -2.86 35.11
C ASP A 169 17.06 -3.46 36.47
N ASN A 170 16.39 -2.72 37.35
CA ASN A 170 16.13 -3.11 38.75
C ASN A 170 17.42 -3.45 39.55
N GLY A 171 18.56 -2.89 39.16
CA GLY A 171 19.84 -3.12 39.83
C GLY A 171 20.46 -4.50 39.58
N LYS A 172 20.02 -5.22 38.53
CA LYS A 172 20.52 -6.57 38.21
C LYS A 172 21.88 -6.58 37.55
N THR A 173 22.20 -5.52 36.79
CA THR A 173 23.41 -5.47 35.98
C THR A 173 24.63 -4.97 36.72
N HIS A 174 24.45 -4.13 37.73
CA HIS A 174 25.56 -3.56 38.50
C HIS A 174 25.78 -4.28 39.82
N SER A 175 27.03 -4.68 40.12
CA SER A 175 27.40 -5.40 41.34
C SER A 175 27.07 -4.65 42.65
N SER A 176 27.00 -3.33 42.62
CA SER A 176 26.61 -2.47 43.75
C SER A 176 25.10 -2.17 43.84
N GLY A 177 24.27 -2.84 43.06
CA GLY A 177 22.81 -2.65 43.07
C GLY A 177 22.31 -1.29 42.57
N LYS A 178 23.16 -0.49 41.89
CA LYS A 178 22.77 0.78 41.28
C LYS A 178 21.86 0.55 40.10
N LEU A 179 20.80 1.38 40.02
CA LEU A 179 19.87 1.34 38.90
C LEU A 179 20.52 1.92 37.64
N LEU A 180 20.52 1.14 36.58
CA LEU A 180 20.86 1.62 35.24
C LEU A 180 19.57 2.00 34.49
N PHE A 181 19.49 3.23 34.04
CA PHE A 181 18.37 3.73 33.29
C PHE A 181 18.69 3.68 31.81
N GLY A 182 17.75 3.19 31.02
CA GLY A 182 17.79 3.17 29.56
C GLY A 182 16.64 3.97 28.94
N ALA A 183 16.90 4.62 27.85
CA ALA A 183 15.87 5.24 27.03
C ALA A 183 15.82 4.52 25.66
N ARG A 184 14.63 4.06 25.29
CA ARG A 184 14.39 3.40 23.99
C ARG A 184 13.49 4.29 23.15
N ALA A 185 14.04 4.83 22.07
CA ALA A 185 13.27 5.56 21.08
C ALA A 185 12.74 4.59 20.01
N VAL A 186 11.43 4.63 19.78
CA VAL A 186 10.75 3.88 18.71
C VAL A 186 10.30 4.88 17.66
N SER A 187 10.80 4.76 16.43
CA SER A 187 10.43 5.62 15.31
C SER A 187 9.36 4.98 14.42
N TYR A 188 8.69 5.79 13.61
CA TYR A 188 7.71 5.31 12.62
C TYR A 188 8.35 4.49 11.49
N THR A 189 9.66 4.61 11.26
CA THR A 189 10.35 3.96 10.15
C THR A 189 10.98 2.65 10.61
N HIS A 190 10.25 1.56 10.51
CA HIS A 190 10.76 0.21 10.80
C HIS A 190 11.93 -0.22 9.92
N LEU A 191 12.04 0.34 8.72
CA LEU A 191 13.08 -0.02 7.75
C LEU A 191 14.49 0.40 8.18
N ARG A 192 14.63 1.38 9.08
CA ARG A 192 15.95 1.82 9.58
C ARG A 192 16.46 1.06 10.81
N ALA A 193 15.61 0.30 11.46
CA ALA A 193 16.04 -0.49 12.66
C ALA A 193 16.92 -1.68 12.31
N HIS A 194 16.99 -2.10 11.04
CA HIS A 194 17.88 -3.17 10.58
C HIS A 194 19.28 -2.70 10.15
N GLU A 195 19.45 -1.40 9.88
CA GLU A 195 20.75 -0.86 9.45
C GLU A 195 21.71 -0.53 10.62
N THR A 196 21.28 -0.61 11.85
CA THR A 196 22.11 -0.31 13.04
C THR A 196 22.64 -1.54 13.75
N ARG A 197 22.72 -2.67 13.06
CA ARG A 197 23.46 -3.85 13.54
C ARG A 197 24.74 -4.02 12.72
N GLU A 198 25.68 -3.15 12.95
CA GLU A 198 27.10 -3.42 12.82
C GLU A 198 27.75 -3.31 14.20
#